data_99d04d927cf9ec23f1a240e28ffa0b0b
#
_entry.id   99d04d927cf9ec23f1a240e28ffa0b0b
#
_cell.length_a   1.000
_cell.length_b   1.000
_cell.length_c   1.000
_cell.angle_alpha   90.00
_cell.angle_beta   90.00
_cell.angle_gamma   90.00
#
_symmetry.space_group_name_H-M   'P 1'
#
loop_
_entity.id
_entity.type
_entity.pdbx_description
1 polymer ?
#
loop_
_entity_poly.entity_id
_entity_poly.type
_entity_poly.pdbx_seq_one_letter_code
_entity_poly.pdbx_strand_id
1 'polypeptide(L)'
;MEAACRGAKSAGGLTIGILPGTTREQANPYVDIPIVTGMGEARNAIIVRSARAVIAIGGGYGTLSEIALALAFGVPVIGLDTWQIGREGHPRPPVVYAATPEEAVEQALAAAGRVN
;
A
#
# COMPACT_ATOMS: atom_id res chain seq x y z
N MET A 1 -5.45 -6.12 -4.76
CA MET A 1 -6.34 -5.44 -3.79
C MET A 1 -7.45 -6.36 -3.28
N GLU A 2 -8.16 -7.06 -4.14
CA GLU A 2 -9.27 -7.92 -3.71
C GLU A 2 -8.82 -9.02 -2.75
N ALA A 3 -7.69 -9.68 -3.02
CA ALA A 3 -7.17 -10.73 -2.15
C ALA A 3 -6.81 -10.20 -0.75
N ALA A 4 -6.24 -9.00 -0.68
CA ALA A 4 -5.91 -8.38 0.60
C ALA A 4 -7.17 -8.03 1.40
N CYS A 5 -8.18 -7.49 0.74
CA CYS A 5 -9.47 -7.18 1.38
C CYS A 5 -10.16 -8.45 1.88
N ARG A 6 -10.17 -9.51 1.05
CA ARG A 6 -10.76 -10.79 1.43
C ARG A 6 -10.05 -11.37 2.67
N GLY A 7 -8.73 -11.30 2.70
CA GLY A 7 -7.97 -11.78 3.85
C GLY A 7 -8.27 -10.98 5.11
N ALA A 8 -8.33 -9.66 5.01
CA ALA A 8 -8.68 -8.82 6.14
C ALA A 8 -10.08 -9.14 6.67
N LYS A 9 -11.06 -9.32 5.79
CA LYS A 9 -12.43 -9.67 6.17
C LYS A 9 -12.51 -11.03 6.85
N SER A 10 -11.71 -11.99 6.40
CA SER A 10 -11.68 -13.33 7.01
C SER A 10 -11.23 -13.30 8.47
N ALA A 11 -10.48 -12.29 8.86
CA ALA A 11 -10.00 -12.10 10.23
C ALA A 11 -10.78 -11.04 11.00
N GLY A 12 -11.91 -10.58 10.46
CA GLY A 12 -12.76 -9.58 11.11
C GLY A 12 -12.25 -8.15 10.99
N GLY A 13 -11.32 -7.89 10.08
CA GLY A 13 -10.76 -6.55 9.85
C GLY A 13 -11.67 -5.65 9.04
N LEU A 14 -11.45 -4.35 9.17
CA LEU A 14 -12.14 -3.32 8.39
C LEU A 14 -11.33 -3.03 7.12
N THR A 15 -12.01 -2.90 5.98
CA THR A 15 -11.39 -2.60 4.71
C THR A 15 -11.91 -1.29 4.14
N ILE A 16 -10.97 -0.43 3.72
CA ILE A 16 -11.28 0.86 3.11
C ILE A 16 -10.65 0.87 1.71
N GLY A 17 -11.49 1.07 0.70
CA GLY A 17 -11.01 1.15 -0.69
C GLY A 17 -10.98 2.60 -1.15
N ILE A 18 -9.80 3.10 -1.48
CA ILE A 18 -9.63 4.43 -2.07
C ILE A 18 -9.70 4.26 -3.57
N LEU A 19 -10.82 4.61 -4.17
CA LEU A 19 -11.12 4.31 -5.57
C LEU A 19 -10.74 5.48 -6.49
N PRO A 20 -10.14 5.19 -7.67
CA PRO A 20 -9.77 6.24 -8.62
C PRO A 20 -10.96 6.79 -9.40
N GLY A 21 -12.00 6.00 -9.55
CA GLY A 21 -13.14 6.33 -10.40
C GLY A 21 -14.20 7.16 -9.71
N THR A 22 -15.36 7.23 -10.37
CA THR A 22 -16.47 8.09 -9.97
C THR A 22 -17.65 7.34 -9.35
N THR A 23 -17.57 6.02 -9.24
CA THR A 23 -18.66 5.21 -8.68
C THR A 23 -18.13 4.20 -7.67
N ARG A 24 -18.98 3.86 -6.68
CA ARG A 24 -18.66 2.85 -5.69
C ARG A 24 -18.73 1.42 -6.25
N GLU A 25 -19.38 1.22 -7.37
CA GLU A 25 -19.52 -0.09 -8.02
C GLU A 25 -18.19 -0.65 -8.50
N GLN A 26 -17.15 0.18 -8.59
CA GLN A 26 -15.80 -0.26 -8.95
C GLN A 26 -15.08 -0.97 -7.80
N ALA A 27 -15.60 -0.86 -6.58
CA ALA A 27 -15.01 -1.55 -5.43
C ALA A 27 -15.25 -3.06 -5.53
N ASN A 28 -14.26 -3.85 -5.07
CA ASN A 28 -14.46 -5.30 -4.96
C ASN A 28 -15.41 -5.60 -3.81
N PRO A 29 -16.02 -6.82 -3.78
CA PRO A 29 -17.07 -7.11 -2.79
C PRO A 29 -16.60 -7.16 -1.34
N TYR A 30 -15.29 -7.15 -1.08
CA TYR A 30 -14.73 -7.21 0.27
C TYR A 30 -14.37 -5.83 0.84
N VAL A 31 -14.67 -4.76 0.11
CA VAL A 31 -14.46 -3.40 0.60
C VAL A 31 -15.64 -2.97 1.46
N ASP A 32 -15.36 -2.64 2.73
CA ASP A 32 -16.40 -2.15 3.64
C ASP A 32 -16.75 -0.70 3.36
N ILE A 33 -15.73 0.14 3.22
CA ILE A 33 -15.92 1.58 3.04
C ILE A 33 -15.27 1.99 1.72
N PRO A 34 -16.04 2.24 0.66
CA PRO A 34 -15.50 2.78 -0.57
C PRO A 34 -15.41 4.31 -0.48
N ILE A 35 -14.23 4.84 -0.76
CA ILE A 35 -14.03 6.29 -0.89
C ILE A 35 -13.87 6.60 -2.38
N VAL A 36 -14.87 7.24 -2.95
CA VAL A 36 -14.94 7.55 -4.37
C VAL A 36 -14.31 8.90 -4.60
N THR A 37 -13.09 8.90 -5.19
CA THR A 37 -12.33 10.15 -5.34
C THR A 37 -12.54 10.84 -6.68
N GLY A 38 -12.77 10.10 -7.75
CA GLY A 38 -12.81 10.66 -9.10
C GLY A 38 -11.48 11.24 -9.55
N MET A 39 -10.38 10.93 -8.86
CA MET A 39 -9.07 11.56 -9.06
C MET A 39 -8.12 10.73 -9.94
N GLY A 40 -8.53 9.55 -10.39
CA GLY A 40 -7.65 8.66 -11.14
C GLY A 40 -6.41 8.31 -10.34
N GLU A 41 -5.26 8.33 -10.99
CA GLU A 41 -3.98 7.97 -10.35
C GLU A 41 -3.58 8.94 -9.22
N ALA A 42 -4.11 10.14 -9.20
CA ALA A 42 -3.80 11.09 -8.12
C ALA A 42 -4.30 10.60 -6.74
N ARG A 43 -5.25 9.66 -6.70
CA ARG A 43 -5.73 9.06 -5.43
C ARG A 43 -4.62 8.28 -4.71
N ASN A 44 -3.54 7.93 -5.40
CA ASN A 44 -2.40 7.25 -4.78
C ASN A 44 -1.79 8.09 -3.65
N ALA A 45 -1.80 9.41 -3.79
CA ALA A 45 -1.34 10.30 -2.72
C ALA A 45 -2.21 10.20 -1.46
N ILE A 46 -3.52 10.03 -1.63
CA ILE A 46 -4.44 9.85 -0.50
C ILE A 46 -4.11 8.55 0.24
N ILE A 47 -3.89 7.46 -0.49
CA ILE A 47 -3.55 6.17 0.11
C ILE A 47 -2.32 6.29 0.99
N VAL A 48 -1.22 6.80 0.44
CA VAL A 48 0.05 6.84 1.17
C VAL A 48 0.04 7.88 2.29
N ARG A 49 -0.63 9.01 2.12
CA ARG A 49 -0.77 10.02 3.17
C ARG A 49 -1.59 9.52 4.36
N SER A 50 -2.53 8.61 4.10
CA SER A 50 -3.41 8.06 5.13
C SER A 50 -2.81 6.87 5.87
N ALA A 51 -1.70 6.34 5.39
CA ALA A 51 -1.10 5.11 5.92
C ALA A 51 0.04 5.42 6.90
N ARG A 52 0.18 4.56 7.91
CA ARG A 52 1.36 4.56 8.78
C ARG A 52 2.48 3.70 8.23
N ALA A 53 2.14 2.73 7.40
CA ALA A 53 3.06 1.90 6.64
C ALA A 53 2.35 1.45 5.37
N VAL A 54 3.13 1.20 4.33
CA VAL A 54 2.61 0.76 3.03
C VAL A 54 3.21 -0.61 2.72
N ILE A 55 2.36 -1.55 2.32
CA ILE A 55 2.81 -2.82 1.75
C ILE A 55 2.54 -2.74 0.25
N ALA A 56 3.62 -2.71 -0.53
CA ALA A 56 3.54 -2.67 -1.99
C ALA A 56 3.66 -4.08 -2.55
N ILE A 57 2.70 -4.49 -3.35
CA ILE A 57 2.62 -5.84 -3.91
C ILE A 57 2.44 -5.73 -5.42
N GLY A 58 3.21 -6.54 -6.15
CA GLY A 58 3.11 -6.59 -7.59
C GLY A 58 3.89 -5.49 -8.30
N GLY A 59 3.65 -5.33 -9.60
CA GLY A 59 4.58 -4.60 -10.43
C GLY A 59 4.00 -3.60 -11.42
N GLY A 60 2.81 -3.07 -11.23
CA GLY A 60 2.29 -2.01 -12.10
C GLY A 60 2.92 -0.65 -11.82
N TYR A 61 2.79 0.26 -12.77
CA TYR A 61 3.32 1.62 -12.60
C TYR A 61 2.58 2.39 -11.50
N GLY A 62 1.31 2.07 -11.24
CA GLY A 62 0.59 2.62 -10.10
C GLY A 62 1.24 2.25 -8.78
N THR A 63 1.66 0.99 -8.64
CA THR A 63 2.40 0.53 -7.45
C THR A 63 3.73 1.25 -7.32
N LEU A 64 4.46 1.43 -8.42
CA LEU A 64 5.71 2.18 -8.42
C LEU A 64 5.50 3.63 -7.98
N SER A 65 4.44 4.25 -8.46
CA SER A 65 4.05 5.61 -8.07
C SER A 65 3.77 5.69 -6.57
N GLU A 66 3.03 4.74 -6.01
CA GLU A 66 2.74 4.70 -4.58
C GLU A 66 4.00 4.53 -3.74
N ILE A 67 4.92 3.68 -4.18
CA ILE A 67 6.22 3.52 -3.50
C ILE A 67 6.97 4.86 -3.47
N ALA A 68 7.08 5.51 -4.62
CA ALA A 68 7.81 6.78 -4.72
C ALA A 68 7.17 7.86 -3.84
N LEU A 69 5.85 7.98 -3.84
CA LEU A 69 5.14 8.94 -2.99
C LEU A 69 5.35 8.63 -1.51
N ALA A 70 5.24 7.36 -1.12
CA ALA A 70 5.44 6.97 0.28
C ALA A 70 6.84 7.32 0.75
N LEU A 71 7.86 7.04 -0.05
CA LEU A 71 9.24 7.39 0.27
C LEU A 71 9.42 8.90 0.38
N ALA A 72 8.81 9.66 -0.53
CA ALA A 72 8.87 11.13 -0.49
C ALA A 72 8.21 11.70 0.76
N PHE A 73 7.14 11.07 1.24
CA PHE A 73 6.40 11.53 2.43
C PHE A 73 6.95 10.97 3.74
N GLY A 74 7.98 10.12 3.68
CA GLY A 74 8.55 9.51 4.87
C GLY A 74 7.71 8.38 5.46
N VAL A 75 6.83 7.77 4.67
CA VAL A 75 6.02 6.63 5.09
C VAL A 75 6.80 5.34 4.83
N PRO A 76 6.97 4.45 5.82
CA PRO A 76 7.68 3.19 5.62
C PRO A 76 7.02 2.32 4.55
N VAL A 77 7.86 1.72 3.68
CA VAL A 77 7.40 0.85 2.60
C VAL A 77 7.99 -0.55 2.78
N ILE A 78 7.11 -1.54 2.79
CA ILE A 78 7.48 -2.95 2.75
C ILE A 78 7.12 -3.47 1.37
N GLY A 79 8.09 -4.05 0.67
CA GLY A 79 7.87 -4.60 -0.67
C GLY A 79 7.71 -6.12 -0.64
N LEU A 80 6.70 -6.63 -1.33
CA LEU A 80 6.47 -8.06 -1.50
C LEU A 80 6.29 -8.34 -2.99
N ASP A 81 7.27 -9.00 -3.60
CA ASP A 81 7.26 -9.31 -5.03
C ASP A 81 6.92 -8.06 -5.87
N THR A 82 7.71 -7.02 -5.69
CA THR A 82 7.48 -5.72 -6.33
C THR A 82 8.79 -5.13 -6.88
N TRP A 83 8.74 -3.88 -7.29
CA TRP A 83 9.87 -3.15 -7.86
C TRP A 83 11.07 -3.14 -6.93
N GLN A 84 12.24 -3.44 -7.48
CA GLN A 84 13.50 -3.29 -6.78
C GLN A 84 13.97 -1.85 -6.96
N ILE A 85 13.94 -1.08 -5.87
CA ILE A 85 14.28 0.34 -5.88
C ILE A 85 15.67 0.54 -5.30
N GLY A 86 16.53 1.14 -6.08
CA GLY A 86 17.88 1.46 -5.66
C GLY A 86 18.39 2.67 -6.39
N ARG A 87 19.43 3.27 -5.87
CA ARG A 87 20.08 4.41 -6.48
C ARG A 87 21.58 4.26 -6.34
N GLU A 88 22.31 4.49 -7.42
CA GLU A 88 23.75 4.41 -7.42
C GLU A 88 24.34 5.37 -6.36
N GLY A 89 25.32 4.90 -5.61
CA GLY A 89 25.91 5.66 -4.51
C GLY A 89 25.13 5.62 -3.21
N HIS A 90 23.98 4.95 -3.16
CA HIS A 90 23.17 4.79 -1.96
C HIS A 90 23.06 3.31 -1.63
N PRO A 91 23.89 2.77 -0.72
CA PRO A 91 23.99 1.33 -0.50
C PRO A 91 22.78 0.71 0.19
N ARG A 92 21.93 1.49 0.85
CA ARG A 92 20.75 0.96 1.54
C ARG A 92 19.53 1.12 0.66
N PRO A 93 18.78 0.02 0.39
CA PRO A 93 17.50 0.16 -0.29
C PRO A 93 16.53 0.94 0.60
N PRO A 94 15.76 1.87 0.03
CA PRO A 94 14.78 2.64 0.80
C PRO A 94 13.53 1.83 1.13
N VAL A 95 13.37 0.65 0.53
CA VAL A 95 12.24 -0.25 0.73
C VAL A 95 12.73 -1.49 1.46
N VAL A 96 12.00 -1.94 2.47
CA VAL A 96 12.27 -3.20 3.16
C VAL A 96 11.53 -4.30 2.41
N TYR A 97 12.24 -5.31 1.94
CA TYR A 97 11.63 -6.38 1.15
C TYR A 97 11.33 -7.60 2.01
N ALA A 98 10.12 -8.10 1.92
CA ALA A 98 9.66 -9.30 2.60
C ALA A 98 9.61 -10.48 1.62
N ALA A 99 9.81 -11.69 2.13
CA ALA A 99 9.75 -12.90 1.33
C ALA A 99 8.36 -13.53 1.31
N THR A 100 7.55 -13.27 2.33
CA THR A 100 6.21 -13.85 2.49
C THR A 100 5.20 -12.78 2.90
N PRO A 101 3.90 -13.00 2.63
CA PRO A 101 2.86 -12.08 3.12
C PRO A 101 2.88 -11.89 4.63
N GLU A 102 3.13 -12.97 5.38
CA GLU A 102 3.19 -12.93 6.85
C GLU A 102 4.32 -12.02 7.32
N GLU A 103 5.49 -12.16 6.72
CA GLU A 103 6.65 -11.31 7.02
C GLU A 103 6.36 -9.85 6.67
N ALA A 104 5.70 -9.61 5.54
CA ALA A 104 5.35 -8.25 5.13
C ALA A 104 4.45 -7.58 6.17
N VAL A 105 3.46 -8.28 6.67
CA VAL A 105 2.56 -7.76 7.70
C VAL A 105 3.31 -7.50 9.01
N GLU A 106 4.15 -8.42 9.46
CA GLU A 106 4.98 -8.23 10.66
C GLU A 106 5.84 -6.98 10.57
N GLN A 107 6.53 -6.81 9.44
CA GLN A 107 7.40 -5.66 9.24
C GLN A 107 6.61 -4.35 9.14
N ALA A 108 5.44 -4.38 8.49
CA ALA A 108 4.58 -3.21 8.39
C ALA A 108 4.07 -2.78 9.76
N LEU A 109 3.63 -3.72 10.58
CA LEU A 109 3.16 -3.43 11.93
C LEU A 109 4.28 -2.88 12.81
N ALA A 110 5.48 -3.44 12.72
CA ALA A 110 6.64 -2.95 13.45
C ALA A 110 7.01 -1.53 13.04
N ALA A 111 6.99 -1.24 11.73
CA ALA A 111 7.29 0.09 11.21
C ALA A 111 6.21 1.10 11.59
N ALA A 112 4.94 0.71 11.52
CA ALA A 112 3.81 1.57 11.90
C ALA A 112 3.82 1.93 13.38
N GLY A 113 4.24 1.01 14.24
CA GLY A 113 4.34 1.25 15.67
C GLY A 113 5.42 2.25 16.07
N ARG A 114 6.37 2.55 15.18
CA ARG A 114 7.42 3.54 15.42
C ARG A 114 6.98 4.98 15.11
N VAL A 115 5.85 5.13 14.45
CA VAL A 115 5.34 6.44 14.03
C VAL A 115 4.26 6.88 15.00
N ASN A 116 4.66 7.59 16.01
CA ASN A 116 3.72 8.14 16.99
C ASN A 116 3.73 9.66 16.94
#